data_b733478feb42d19fde74bc3f83b6aba1
#
_entry.id   b733478feb42d19fde74bc3f83b6aba1
#
_cell.length_a   1.000
_cell.length_b   1.000
_cell.length_c   1.000
_cell.angle_alpha   90.00
_cell.angle_beta   90.00
_cell.angle_gamma   90.00
#
_symmetry.space_group_name_H-M   'P 1'
#
loop_
_entity.id
_entity.type
_entity.pdbx_description
1 polymer ?
#
loop_
_entity_poly.entity_id
_entity_poly.type
_entity_poly.pdbx_seq_one_letter_code
_entity_poly.pdbx_strand_id
1 'polypeptide(L)'
;MKHLALLFILVCACITSAIAQRAQPAPTMLLGPADWRFERLPIPPGFARDIPWTGYEEARFSPGMFDTKSATHFTYALSICIDGTPEIQAKELKDFLDKYFKGLSTIVGRGKGMKPDPAVFNAVVTPRDKASLFSAKVPYIDTFTDGRQILLNLEIDVRPQPIAKKTQILVLISPQPTDAEIWKQLREIRDAVHAP
;
A
#
# COMPACT_ATOMS: atom_id res chain seq x y z
N MET A 1 21.20 -65.83 49.10
CA MET A 1 21.86 -64.54 48.92
C MET A 1 21.96 -64.27 47.44
N LYS A 2 21.06 -63.59 46.92
CA LYS A 2 20.94 -63.29 45.43
C LYS A 2 20.90 -61.79 45.24
N HIS A 3 21.95 -61.22 44.64
CA HIS A 3 22.05 -59.82 44.31
C HIS A 3 21.24 -59.57 43.06
N LEU A 4 20.22 -58.72 43.17
CA LEU A 4 19.40 -58.21 42.07
C LEU A 4 20.01 -56.88 41.61
N ALA A 5 20.66 -56.87 40.46
CA ALA A 5 21.22 -55.68 39.86
C ALA A 5 20.05 -54.89 39.13
N LEU A 6 19.79 -53.70 39.61
CA LEU A 6 18.79 -52.80 39.02
C LEU A 6 19.45 -51.98 37.90
N LEU A 7 19.09 -52.28 36.66
CA LEU A 7 19.54 -51.57 35.46
C LEU A 7 18.69 -50.29 35.26
N PHE A 8 19.27 -49.11 35.51
CA PHE A 8 18.65 -47.83 35.28
C PHE A 8 18.87 -47.43 33.81
N ILE A 9 17.82 -47.52 32.99
CA ILE A 9 17.84 -47.04 31.62
C ILE A 9 17.52 -45.54 31.67
N LEU A 10 18.54 -44.70 31.43
CA LEU A 10 18.41 -43.25 31.28
C LEU A 10 17.89 -42.95 29.86
N VAL A 11 16.60 -42.73 29.72
CA VAL A 11 16.01 -42.24 28.45
C VAL A 11 16.26 -40.73 28.38
N CYS A 12 17.28 -40.36 27.60
CA CYS A 12 17.55 -38.96 27.27
C CYS A 12 16.54 -38.50 26.21
N ALA A 13 15.45 -37.90 26.66
CA ALA A 13 14.48 -37.27 25.76
C ALA A 13 15.09 -35.97 25.20
N CYS A 14 15.62 -36.01 23.97
CA CYS A 14 15.99 -34.84 23.21
C CYS A 14 14.72 -34.07 22.80
N ILE A 15 14.33 -33.09 23.61
CA ILE A 15 13.31 -32.13 23.25
C ILE A 15 13.95 -31.15 22.26
N THR A 16 13.84 -31.44 20.97
CA THR A 16 14.15 -30.47 19.91
C THR A 16 13.07 -29.42 19.94
N SER A 17 13.33 -28.33 20.66
CA SER A 17 12.52 -27.12 20.57
C SER A 17 12.65 -26.55 19.16
N ALA A 18 11.70 -26.84 18.29
CA ALA A 18 11.54 -26.15 17.02
C ALA A 18 11.17 -24.71 17.36
N ILE A 19 12.16 -23.83 17.45
CA ILE A 19 11.96 -22.40 17.48
C ILE A 19 11.39 -22.06 16.10
N ALA A 20 10.08 -21.88 16.04
CA ALA A 20 9.43 -21.31 14.85
C ALA A 20 10.09 -19.95 14.61
N GLN A 21 10.98 -19.91 13.64
CA GLN A 21 11.67 -18.70 13.21
C GLN A 21 10.56 -17.79 12.67
N ARG A 22 10.10 -16.83 13.48
CA ARG A 22 9.21 -15.77 13.01
C ARG A 22 9.92 -15.12 11.84
N ALA A 23 9.36 -15.27 10.64
CA ALA A 23 9.85 -14.58 9.46
C ALA A 23 9.98 -13.09 9.83
N GLN A 24 11.20 -12.57 9.73
CA GLN A 24 11.40 -11.14 9.94
C GLN A 24 10.52 -10.40 8.94
N PRO A 25 9.79 -9.35 9.38
CA PRO A 25 9.00 -8.55 8.45
C PRO A 25 9.94 -8.03 7.35
N ALA A 26 9.49 -8.09 6.10
CA ALA A 26 10.25 -7.56 4.98
C ALA A 26 10.69 -6.11 5.27
N PRO A 27 11.90 -5.71 4.87
CA PRO A 27 12.37 -4.33 5.08
C PRO A 27 11.37 -3.32 4.51
N THR A 28 11.28 -2.16 5.15
CA THR A 28 10.40 -1.08 4.70
C THR A 28 10.94 -0.47 3.42
N MET A 29 10.14 -0.46 2.36
CA MET A 29 10.48 0.17 1.07
C MET A 29 10.25 1.67 1.11
N LEU A 30 9.11 2.09 1.70
CA LEU A 30 8.62 3.46 1.68
C LEU A 30 9.14 4.23 2.91
N LEU A 31 10.28 4.87 2.79
CA LEU A 31 10.78 5.81 3.78
C LEU A 31 9.99 7.13 3.71
N GLY A 32 9.91 7.85 4.82
CA GLY A 32 9.24 9.14 4.86
C GLY A 32 9.51 9.88 6.15
N PRO A 33 8.99 11.11 6.31
CA PRO A 33 9.12 11.87 7.53
C PRO A 33 8.63 11.08 8.75
N ALA A 34 9.28 11.26 9.90
CA ALA A 34 9.00 10.49 11.11
C ALA A 34 7.58 10.69 11.66
N ASP A 35 6.98 11.84 11.37
CA ASP A 35 5.61 12.21 11.75
C ASP A 35 4.54 11.70 10.78
N TRP A 36 4.92 11.09 9.65
CA TRP A 36 3.99 10.46 8.72
C TRP A 36 3.65 9.05 9.18
N ARG A 37 2.36 8.78 9.43
CA ARG A 37 1.88 7.46 9.87
C ARG A 37 2.15 6.40 8.81
N PHE A 38 2.75 5.28 9.22
CA PHE A 38 3.05 4.13 8.37
C PHE A 38 1.99 3.04 8.52
N GLU A 39 1.60 2.45 7.41
CA GLU A 39 0.81 1.22 7.35
C GLU A 39 1.35 0.27 6.28
N ARG A 40 1.18 -1.05 6.50
CA ARG A 40 1.44 -2.09 5.50
C ARG A 40 0.23 -3.00 5.41
N LEU A 41 -0.26 -3.23 4.20
CA LEU A 41 -1.44 -4.04 3.93
C LEU A 41 -1.13 -5.07 2.83
N PRO A 42 -1.86 -6.21 2.77
CA PRO A 42 -1.76 -7.14 1.66
C PRO A 42 -2.39 -6.55 0.38
N ILE A 43 -1.89 -6.98 -0.78
CA ILE A 43 -2.53 -6.80 -2.09
C ILE A 43 -3.02 -8.18 -2.54
N PRO A 44 -4.32 -8.32 -2.92
CA PRO A 44 -5.36 -7.30 -2.90
C PRO A 44 -5.78 -6.95 -1.46
N PRO A 45 -6.09 -5.67 -1.18
CA PRO A 45 -6.59 -5.29 0.14
C PRO A 45 -8.01 -5.81 0.37
N GLY A 46 -8.39 -6.00 1.63
CA GLY A 46 -9.69 -6.57 2.00
C GLY A 46 -10.91 -5.80 1.48
N PHE A 47 -10.74 -4.52 1.15
CA PHE A 47 -11.77 -3.65 0.60
C PHE A 47 -11.84 -3.66 -0.95
N ALA A 48 -10.86 -4.25 -1.65
CA ALA A 48 -10.81 -4.32 -3.12
C ALA A 48 -10.24 -5.68 -3.59
N ARG A 49 -10.93 -6.77 -3.23
CA ARG A 49 -10.50 -8.17 -3.47
C ARG A 49 -10.48 -8.57 -4.94
N ASP A 50 -11.09 -7.79 -5.80
CA ASP A 50 -11.14 -7.97 -7.25
C ASP A 50 -9.94 -7.36 -8.00
N ILE A 51 -8.99 -6.77 -7.30
CA ILE A 51 -7.67 -6.41 -7.83
C ILE A 51 -6.93 -7.72 -8.16
N PRO A 52 -6.44 -7.89 -9.42
CA PRO A 52 -5.88 -9.17 -9.87
C PRO A 52 -4.43 -9.41 -9.43
N TRP A 53 -3.84 -8.48 -8.69
CA TRP A 53 -2.45 -8.53 -8.24
C TRP A 53 -2.34 -9.11 -6.83
N THR A 54 -1.22 -9.77 -6.55
CA THR A 54 -0.84 -10.25 -5.19
C THR A 54 0.45 -9.59 -4.74
N GLY A 55 0.60 -9.45 -3.42
CA GLY A 55 1.77 -8.82 -2.83
C GLY A 55 1.43 -8.02 -1.57
N TYR A 56 2.01 -6.85 -1.43
CA TYR A 56 1.72 -5.94 -0.33
C TYR A 56 1.89 -4.47 -0.73
N GLU A 57 1.28 -3.58 0.01
CA GLU A 57 1.47 -2.15 -0.08
C GLU A 57 1.98 -1.56 1.22
N GLU A 58 2.76 -0.51 1.12
CA GLU A 58 3.14 0.38 2.20
C GLU A 58 2.58 1.76 1.95
N ALA A 59 2.03 2.37 2.98
CA ALA A 59 1.49 3.70 2.93
C ALA A 59 2.17 4.61 3.95
N ARG A 60 2.39 5.88 3.56
CA ARG A 60 2.79 6.98 4.45
C ARG A 60 1.77 8.09 4.35
N PHE A 61 1.06 8.32 5.44
CA PHE A 61 -0.01 9.33 5.54
C PHE A 61 0.52 10.59 6.21
N SER A 62 0.24 11.74 5.61
CA SER A 62 0.60 13.03 6.20
C SER A 62 -0.10 13.27 7.54
N PRO A 63 0.45 14.09 8.44
CA PRO A 63 -0.20 14.43 9.72
C PRO A 63 -1.58 15.04 9.57
N GLY A 64 -1.81 15.79 8.48
CA GLY A 64 -3.10 16.41 8.17
C GLY A 64 -4.06 15.55 7.36
N MET A 65 -3.80 14.25 7.15
CA MET A 65 -4.58 13.36 6.29
C MET A 65 -6.10 13.45 6.48
N PHE A 66 -6.57 13.58 7.72
CA PHE A 66 -7.99 13.58 8.07
C PHE A 66 -8.52 14.95 8.51
N ASP A 67 -7.75 16.02 8.34
CA ASP A 67 -8.16 17.40 8.62
C ASP A 67 -8.48 18.13 7.31
N THR A 68 -9.77 18.35 7.04
CA THR A 68 -10.25 19.00 5.82
C THR A 68 -9.77 20.45 5.65
N LYS A 69 -9.22 21.07 6.68
CA LYS A 69 -8.64 22.42 6.67
C LYS A 69 -7.13 22.41 6.49
N SER A 70 -6.49 21.25 6.59
CA SER A 70 -5.04 21.11 6.44
C SER A 70 -4.61 21.25 4.98
N ALA A 71 -3.48 21.91 4.74
CA ALA A 71 -2.82 21.92 3.44
C ALA A 71 -2.34 20.51 3.01
N THR A 72 -2.29 19.55 3.95
CA THR A 72 -1.92 18.15 3.70
C THR A 72 -3.10 17.20 3.81
N HIS A 73 -4.35 17.73 3.78
CA HIS A 73 -5.56 16.91 3.74
C HIS A 73 -5.49 15.87 2.62
N PHE A 74 -5.89 14.64 2.92
CA PHE A 74 -5.93 13.50 2.02
C PHE A 74 -4.63 13.32 1.18
N THR A 75 -3.48 13.57 1.81
CA THR A 75 -2.17 13.48 1.17
C THR A 75 -1.38 12.31 1.74
N TYR A 76 -0.90 11.43 0.87
CA TYR A 76 -0.12 10.25 1.24
C TYR A 76 0.67 9.69 0.05
N ALA A 77 1.62 8.82 0.35
CA ALA A 77 2.36 8.04 -0.64
C ALA A 77 2.11 6.55 -0.45
N LEU A 78 2.05 5.81 -1.56
CA LEU A 78 1.99 4.35 -1.58
C LEU A 78 3.22 3.78 -2.29
N SER A 79 3.75 2.66 -1.79
CA SER A 79 4.65 1.77 -2.50
C SER A 79 4.01 0.38 -2.53
N ILE A 80 3.55 -0.03 -3.70
CA ILE A 80 2.87 -1.30 -3.92
C ILE A 80 3.88 -2.25 -4.55
N CYS A 81 4.20 -3.34 -3.87
CA CYS A 81 5.07 -4.40 -4.34
C CYS A 81 4.22 -5.60 -4.75
N ILE A 82 4.07 -5.82 -6.05
CA ILE A 82 3.31 -6.94 -6.59
C ILE A 82 4.21 -8.07 -7.06
N ASP A 83 3.71 -9.30 -6.99
CA ASP A 83 4.36 -10.49 -7.46
C ASP A 83 4.39 -10.53 -8.99
N GLY A 84 5.55 -10.90 -9.56
CA GLY A 84 5.74 -10.97 -10.99
C GLY A 84 6.09 -9.62 -11.64
N THR A 85 6.19 -9.66 -12.97
CA THR A 85 6.47 -8.49 -13.79
C THR A 85 5.41 -8.34 -14.88
N PRO A 86 4.13 -8.13 -14.50
CA PRO A 86 3.08 -7.93 -15.49
C PRO A 86 3.34 -6.65 -16.30
N GLU A 87 2.83 -6.62 -17.51
CA GLU A 87 2.76 -5.37 -18.26
C GLU A 87 1.70 -4.47 -17.62
N ILE A 88 2.13 -3.27 -17.23
CA ILE A 88 1.25 -2.29 -16.57
C ILE A 88 1.26 -1.01 -17.40
N GLN A 89 0.15 -0.74 -18.05
CA GLN A 89 -0.12 0.43 -18.86
C GLN A 89 -1.21 1.31 -18.21
N ALA A 90 -1.57 2.39 -18.86
CA ALA A 90 -2.58 3.31 -18.36
C ALA A 90 -3.94 2.63 -18.06
N LYS A 91 -4.30 1.60 -18.85
CA LYS A 91 -5.54 0.84 -18.66
C LYS A 91 -5.52 0.03 -17.37
N GLU A 92 -4.44 -0.73 -17.11
CA GLU A 92 -4.29 -1.55 -15.91
C GLU A 92 -4.24 -0.67 -14.65
N LEU A 93 -3.57 0.49 -14.72
CA LEU A 93 -3.56 1.48 -13.64
C LEU A 93 -4.95 2.07 -13.39
N LYS A 94 -5.69 2.41 -14.45
CA LYS A 94 -7.07 2.89 -14.31
C LYS A 94 -7.95 1.84 -13.61
N ASP A 95 -7.92 0.61 -14.09
CA ASP A 95 -8.73 -0.48 -13.52
C ASP A 95 -8.39 -0.72 -12.04
N PHE A 96 -7.10 -0.64 -11.69
CA PHE A 96 -6.63 -0.71 -10.30
C PHE A 96 -7.16 0.46 -9.46
N LEU A 97 -6.97 1.71 -9.92
CA LEU A 97 -7.37 2.91 -9.17
C LEU A 97 -8.88 2.96 -8.93
N ASP A 98 -9.68 2.61 -9.94
CA ASP A 98 -11.14 2.58 -9.82
C ASP A 98 -11.59 1.58 -8.74
N LYS A 99 -11.04 0.35 -8.76
CA LYS A 99 -11.35 -0.67 -7.75
C LYS A 99 -10.87 -0.28 -6.37
N TYR A 100 -9.64 0.20 -6.27
CA TYR A 100 -9.01 0.57 -5.00
C TYR A 100 -9.80 1.69 -4.30
N PHE A 101 -10.01 2.82 -4.97
CA PHE A 101 -10.66 3.98 -4.38
C PHE A 101 -12.16 3.77 -4.14
N LYS A 102 -12.85 3.06 -5.04
CA LYS A 102 -14.25 2.66 -4.83
C LYS A 102 -14.38 1.76 -3.61
N GLY A 103 -13.53 0.73 -3.50
CA GLY A 103 -13.56 -0.20 -2.37
C GLY A 103 -13.28 0.49 -1.04
N LEU A 104 -12.23 1.32 -1.02
CA LEU A 104 -11.82 2.09 0.17
C LEU A 104 -12.95 3.01 0.65
N SER A 105 -13.50 3.84 -0.24
CA SER A 105 -14.59 4.75 0.10
C SER A 105 -15.84 3.99 0.58
N THR A 106 -16.15 2.86 -0.05
CA THR A 106 -17.32 2.03 0.30
C THR A 106 -17.19 1.43 1.70
N ILE A 107 -16.02 0.84 2.04
CA ILE A 107 -15.86 0.17 3.34
C ILE A 107 -15.84 1.18 4.49
N VAL A 108 -15.14 2.32 4.32
CA VAL A 108 -15.09 3.39 5.31
C VAL A 108 -16.46 4.04 5.47
N GLY A 109 -17.12 4.36 4.35
CA GLY A 109 -18.45 4.95 4.35
C GLY A 109 -19.50 4.08 5.04
N ARG A 110 -19.47 2.76 4.83
CA ARG A 110 -20.37 1.82 5.50
C ARG A 110 -20.30 1.94 7.02
N GLY A 111 -19.10 2.07 7.60
CA GLY A 111 -18.91 2.24 9.04
C GLY A 111 -19.51 3.54 9.59
N LYS A 112 -19.82 4.51 8.73
CA LYS A 112 -20.40 5.83 9.07
C LYS A 112 -21.81 6.03 8.52
N GLY A 113 -22.44 5.00 7.96
CA GLY A 113 -23.77 5.11 7.34
C GLY A 113 -23.79 5.86 6.00
N MET A 114 -22.64 6.15 5.42
CA MET A 114 -22.53 6.80 4.12
C MET A 114 -22.64 5.77 2.98
N LYS A 115 -23.21 6.18 1.85
CA LYS A 115 -23.35 5.36 0.64
C LYS A 115 -22.75 6.12 -0.55
N PRO A 116 -21.43 6.02 -0.78
CA PRO A 116 -20.79 6.70 -1.91
C PRO A 116 -21.39 6.20 -3.24
N ASP A 117 -21.65 7.13 -4.16
CA ASP A 117 -22.09 6.79 -5.51
C ASP A 117 -20.95 6.10 -6.27
N PRO A 118 -21.12 4.82 -6.70
CA PRO A 118 -20.07 4.10 -7.42
C PRO A 118 -19.71 4.70 -8.78
N ALA A 119 -20.56 5.52 -9.38
CA ALA A 119 -20.32 6.17 -10.67
C ALA A 119 -19.27 7.30 -10.57
N VAL A 120 -18.98 7.81 -9.38
CA VAL A 120 -17.96 8.84 -9.16
C VAL A 120 -16.55 8.31 -9.45
N PHE A 121 -16.28 7.04 -9.14
CA PHE A 121 -14.93 6.45 -9.22
C PHE A 121 -14.59 6.10 -10.67
N ASN A 122 -14.05 7.09 -11.38
CA ASN A 122 -13.65 6.98 -12.79
C ASN A 122 -12.33 7.71 -13.01
N ALA A 123 -11.23 7.02 -12.73
CA ALA A 123 -9.88 7.54 -12.87
C ALA A 123 -9.55 7.87 -14.33
N VAL A 124 -8.83 8.95 -14.53
CA VAL A 124 -8.22 9.29 -15.83
C VAL A 124 -6.72 9.19 -15.66
N VAL A 125 -6.09 8.21 -16.34
CA VAL A 125 -4.64 7.97 -16.30
C VAL A 125 -4.02 8.42 -17.62
N THR A 126 -2.96 9.21 -17.52
CA THR A 126 -2.25 9.79 -18.67
C THR A 126 -0.77 9.39 -18.60
N PRO A 127 -0.22 8.73 -19.63
CA PRO A 127 1.22 8.50 -19.74
C PRO A 127 2.00 9.82 -19.75
N ARG A 128 3.24 9.79 -19.22
CA ARG A 128 4.17 10.92 -19.22
C ARG A 128 5.38 10.62 -20.10
N ASP A 129 6.39 11.47 -20.03
CA ASP A 129 7.57 11.44 -20.90
C ASP A 129 8.37 10.12 -20.91
N LYS A 130 8.28 9.34 -19.83
CA LYS A 130 8.88 8.01 -19.72
C LYS A 130 7.78 6.97 -19.64
N ALA A 131 7.98 5.83 -20.31
CA ALA A 131 7.00 4.74 -20.38
C ALA A 131 6.56 4.19 -19.00
N SER A 132 7.40 4.37 -17.97
CA SER A 132 7.10 3.96 -16.60
C SER A 132 6.35 5.02 -15.78
N LEU A 133 6.22 6.26 -16.29
CA LEU A 133 5.65 7.38 -15.55
C LEU A 133 4.25 7.72 -16.06
N PHE A 134 3.35 7.91 -15.09
CA PHE A 134 1.97 8.30 -15.36
C PHE A 134 1.55 9.42 -14.41
N SER A 135 0.57 10.20 -14.83
CA SER A 135 -0.24 11.03 -13.95
C SER A 135 -1.67 10.52 -13.95
N ALA A 136 -2.39 10.73 -12.85
CA ALA A 136 -3.81 10.42 -12.84
C ALA A 136 -4.62 11.49 -12.10
N LYS A 137 -5.90 11.57 -12.47
CA LYS A 137 -6.93 12.30 -11.74
C LYS A 137 -8.00 11.31 -11.32
N VAL A 138 -8.31 11.27 -10.02
CA VAL A 138 -9.28 10.34 -9.45
C VAL A 138 -10.34 11.12 -8.70
N PRO A 139 -11.58 11.20 -9.22
CA PRO A 139 -12.70 11.66 -8.42
C PRO A 139 -12.93 10.69 -7.25
N TYR A 140 -13.05 11.22 -6.04
CA TYR A 140 -13.14 10.42 -4.82
C TYR A 140 -14.19 11.01 -3.86
N ILE A 141 -14.96 10.14 -3.21
CA ILE A 141 -15.84 10.52 -2.10
C ILE A 141 -15.09 10.31 -0.79
N ASP A 142 -14.76 11.39 -0.11
CA ASP A 142 -13.99 11.34 1.14
C ASP A 142 -14.84 10.91 2.34
N THR A 143 -15.08 9.64 2.45
CA THR A 143 -15.80 9.03 3.56
C THR A 143 -15.00 8.95 4.87
N PHE A 144 -13.69 9.28 4.83
CA PHE A 144 -12.91 9.43 6.07
C PHE A 144 -13.33 10.66 6.87
N THR A 145 -13.81 11.71 6.21
CA THR A 145 -14.19 12.96 6.82
C THR A 145 -15.69 13.26 6.66
N ASP A 146 -16.09 14.07 5.72
CA ASP A 146 -17.44 14.61 5.59
C ASP A 146 -18.26 14.05 4.41
N GLY A 147 -17.70 13.13 3.64
CA GLY A 147 -18.36 12.49 2.49
C GLY A 147 -18.44 13.36 1.25
N ARG A 148 -17.76 14.51 1.21
CA ARG A 148 -17.74 15.34 0.00
C ARG A 148 -16.90 14.70 -1.11
N GLN A 149 -17.22 15.06 -2.34
CA GLN A 149 -16.38 14.70 -3.47
C GLN A 149 -15.14 15.59 -3.52
N ILE A 150 -13.97 14.98 -3.68
CA ILE A 150 -12.70 15.66 -3.94
C ILE A 150 -12.08 15.09 -5.21
N LEU A 151 -11.17 15.83 -5.83
CA LEU A 151 -10.36 15.36 -6.96
C LEU A 151 -8.95 15.12 -6.48
N LEU A 152 -8.50 13.87 -6.55
CA LEU A 152 -7.13 13.49 -6.24
C LEU A 152 -6.26 13.63 -7.47
N ASN A 153 -5.10 14.29 -7.34
CA ASN A 153 -4.02 14.28 -8.30
C ASN A 153 -3.02 13.21 -7.91
N LEU A 154 -2.54 12.43 -8.86
CA LEU A 154 -1.59 11.35 -8.65
C LEU A 154 -0.38 11.49 -9.58
N GLU A 155 0.82 11.23 -9.05
CA GLU A 155 2.00 10.88 -9.82
C GLU A 155 2.32 9.39 -9.58
N ILE A 156 2.54 8.62 -10.66
CA ILE A 156 2.71 7.17 -10.60
C ILE A 156 4.00 6.81 -11.32
N ASP A 157 4.80 5.92 -10.69
CA ASP A 157 6.03 5.37 -11.26
C ASP A 157 6.01 3.84 -11.14
N VAL A 158 6.03 3.15 -12.28
CA VAL A 158 6.01 1.69 -12.37
C VAL A 158 7.43 1.19 -12.59
N ARG A 159 7.97 0.44 -11.65
CA ARG A 159 9.36 -0.03 -11.62
C ARG A 159 9.43 -1.56 -11.63
N PRO A 160 9.49 -2.21 -12.79
CA PRO A 160 9.74 -3.65 -12.85
C PRO A 160 11.10 -4.00 -12.24
N GLN A 161 11.14 -5.08 -11.44
CA GLN A 161 12.32 -5.65 -10.78
C GLN A 161 12.51 -7.09 -11.27
N PRO A 162 13.04 -7.32 -12.49
CA PRO A 162 13.04 -8.64 -13.12
C PRO A 162 13.81 -9.70 -12.31
N ILE A 163 14.92 -9.32 -11.68
CA ILE A 163 15.74 -10.22 -10.85
C ILE A 163 14.95 -10.70 -9.62
N ALA A 164 14.24 -9.79 -8.96
CA ALA A 164 13.39 -10.10 -7.81
C ALA A 164 12.05 -10.72 -8.21
N LYS A 165 11.71 -10.77 -9.50
CA LYS A 165 10.39 -11.18 -10.02
C LYS A 165 9.26 -10.41 -9.34
N LYS A 166 9.42 -9.10 -9.21
CA LYS A 166 8.48 -8.18 -8.57
C LYS A 166 8.27 -6.96 -9.47
N THR A 167 7.18 -6.25 -9.23
CA THR A 167 6.99 -4.89 -9.76
C THR A 167 6.63 -3.97 -8.60
N GLN A 168 7.35 -2.86 -8.49
CA GLN A 168 7.05 -1.79 -7.55
C GLN A 168 6.25 -0.71 -8.28
N ILE A 169 5.13 -0.29 -7.70
CA ILE A 169 4.32 0.83 -8.19
C ILE A 169 4.31 1.89 -7.09
N LEU A 170 4.93 3.02 -7.37
CA LEU A 170 4.92 4.16 -6.47
C LEU A 170 3.81 5.11 -6.86
N VAL A 171 3.00 5.52 -5.90
CA VAL A 171 1.89 6.45 -6.13
C VAL A 171 1.96 7.57 -5.10
N LEU A 172 2.14 8.78 -5.57
CA LEU A 172 2.03 10.00 -4.77
C LEU A 172 0.63 10.57 -4.95
N ILE A 173 -0.04 10.91 -3.87
CA ILE A 173 -1.47 11.24 -3.87
C ILE A 173 -1.71 12.51 -3.07
N SER A 174 -2.37 13.50 -3.66
CA SER A 174 -2.87 14.68 -2.96
C SER A 174 -4.01 15.35 -3.75
N PRO A 175 -5.01 15.93 -3.10
CA PRO A 175 -5.97 16.81 -3.76
C PRO A 175 -5.37 18.18 -4.11
N GLN A 176 -4.21 18.53 -3.56
CA GLN A 176 -3.54 19.81 -3.84
C GLN A 176 -3.05 19.91 -5.30
N PRO A 177 -2.98 21.07 -5.90
CA PRO A 177 -2.31 21.27 -7.18
C PRO A 177 -0.86 20.77 -7.15
N THR A 178 -0.36 20.22 -8.26
CA THR A 178 0.94 19.53 -8.31
C THR A 178 2.16 20.43 -8.15
N ASP A 179 1.98 21.74 -8.14
CA ASP A 179 2.95 22.80 -7.82
C ASP A 179 2.93 23.23 -6.35
N ALA A 180 1.97 22.76 -5.54
CA ALA A 180 1.90 23.05 -4.12
C ALA A 180 3.09 22.44 -3.35
N GLU A 181 3.49 23.09 -2.23
CA GLU A 181 4.68 22.71 -1.44
C GLU A 181 4.69 21.25 -0.99
N ILE A 182 3.50 20.68 -0.67
CA ILE A 182 3.39 19.29 -0.24
C ILE A 182 3.91 18.29 -1.28
N TRP A 183 3.87 18.63 -2.57
CA TRP A 183 4.38 17.77 -3.63
C TRP A 183 5.91 17.64 -3.63
N LYS A 184 6.66 18.61 -3.04
CA LYS A 184 8.09 18.44 -2.82
C LYS A 184 8.35 17.32 -1.84
N GLN A 185 7.65 17.30 -0.69
CA GLN A 185 7.79 16.23 0.30
C GLN A 185 7.39 14.86 -0.28
N LEU A 186 6.29 14.79 -1.05
CA LEU A 186 5.89 13.56 -1.73
C LEU A 186 6.98 13.06 -2.69
N ARG A 187 7.60 13.94 -3.48
CA ARG A 187 8.67 13.57 -4.41
C ARG A 187 9.95 13.16 -3.67
N GLU A 188 10.28 13.79 -2.55
CA GLU A 188 11.38 13.36 -1.67
C GLU A 188 11.16 11.95 -1.13
N ILE A 189 9.92 11.60 -0.72
CA ILE A 189 9.54 10.24 -0.32
C ILE A 189 9.76 9.27 -1.48
N ARG A 190 9.31 9.60 -2.71
CA ARG A 190 9.52 8.77 -3.92
C ARG A 190 11.00 8.52 -4.19
N ASP A 191 11.83 9.55 -4.05
CA ASP A 191 13.25 9.51 -4.38
C ASP A 191 14.07 8.74 -3.32
N ALA A 192 13.54 8.62 -2.09
CA ALA A 192 14.11 7.84 -0.99
C ALA A 192 13.63 6.38 -0.94
N VAL A 193 12.76 5.95 -1.86
CA VAL A 193 12.19 4.59 -1.87
C VAL A 193 13.26 3.55 -2.21
N HIS A 194 13.26 2.45 -1.45
CA HIS A 194 14.09 1.28 -1.73
C HIS A 194 13.37 0.30 -2.65
N ALA A 195 14.16 -0.44 -3.46
CA ALA A 195 13.65 -1.59 -4.20
C ALA A 195 13.21 -2.70 -3.23
N PRO A 196 12.20 -3.49 -3.58
CA PRO A 196 11.69 -4.61 -2.77
C PRO A 196 12.67 -5.80 -2.71
#